data_f8c21e16493055e760eabd800e5ed4ff
#
_entry.id   f8c21e16493055e760eabd800e5ed4ff
#
_cell.length_a   1.000
_cell.length_b   1.000
_cell.length_c   1.000
_cell.angle_alpha   90.00
_cell.angle_beta   90.00
_cell.angle_gamma   90.00
#
_symmetry.space_group_name_H-M   'P 1'
#
loop_
_entity.id
_entity.type
_entity.pdbx_description
1 polymer ?
#
loop_
_entity_poly.entity_id
_entity_poly.type
_entity_poly.pdbx_seq_one_letter_code
_entity_poly.pdbx_strand_id
1 'polypeptide(L)'
;MELKNKNVLVVGLGKSGVAAYELLEHCGAKVSLYDGKENLDTSSYKVPVYLKDLPEEVADTLDLAVFSPGVPLNIPVADELRAHDIRIIGEIELAYLCEKGTVIGITGTNGKTTTTTLTGEIMAAWNPATFVVGNIGNPYTKEVLKTTKDSVTVAEISSFQLETIDTFTPAVSAVLNITPDHLNRHGTMENYIDAKFEITRNQGKEQLCVLNYEDDVLRKRGRSLKCRVAYFSSKRKLEHGFYQNENQDIVDADTGEVWLNMSEASIPGDHNCENIMAAILMTREMGVPKDVIVDTIKKFKAVEHRVEFVKTVKGVDYYNDSKGTNPDAAIKGIQSMRKPAVLIGGGYDKGGEFDQWIQAFDGKVKKLILLGATADRIAGTCDKLGFTEYEFADTLEQAVKRSAELTSEGDAVLLSPACASWDMFDSYEQRGRLFKEYVRNL
;
A
#
# COMPACT_ATOMS: atom_id res chain seq x y z
N MET A 1 2.35 8.12 26.47
CA MET A 1 1.14 8.86 26.97
C MET A 1 0.32 7.91 27.82
N GLU A 2 -0.16 8.33 28.99
CA GLU A 2 -1.05 7.49 29.78
C GLU A 2 -2.49 7.70 29.29
N LEU A 3 -3.13 6.63 28.80
CA LEU A 3 -4.50 6.65 28.24
C LEU A 3 -5.57 6.38 29.29
N LYS A 4 -5.17 5.82 30.46
CA LYS A 4 -6.09 5.47 31.54
C LYS A 4 -6.87 6.69 32.04
N ASN A 5 -8.19 6.53 32.11
CA ASN A 5 -9.15 7.56 32.52
C ASN A 5 -9.27 8.79 31.58
N LYS A 6 -8.59 8.80 30.42
CA LYS A 6 -8.73 9.85 29.43
C LYS A 6 -10.05 9.70 28.69
N ASN A 7 -10.72 10.82 28.42
CA ASN A 7 -11.90 10.86 27.57
C ASN A 7 -11.45 10.91 26.10
N VAL A 8 -11.72 9.85 25.34
CA VAL A 8 -11.21 9.72 23.97
C VAL A 8 -12.36 9.48 23.00
N LEU A 9 -12.42 10.30 21.94
CA LEU A 9 -13.35 10.12 20.83
C LEU A 9 -12.68 9.32 19.71
N VAL A 10 -13.30 8.23 19.27
CA VAL A 10 -12.89 7.52 18.05
C VAL A 10 -13.78 7.98 16.90
N VAL A 11 -13.17 8.49 15.82
CA VAL A 11 -13.86 9.07 14.66
C VAL A 11 -13.73 8.13 13.46
N GLY A 12 -14.88 7.62 13.00
CA GLY A 12 -14.99 6.63 11.93
C GLY A 12 -14.95 5.19 12.42
N LEU A 13 -16.06 4.46 12.24
CA LEU A 13 -16.27 3.11 12.77
C LEU A 13 -16.04 2.00 11.74
N GLY A 14 -15.06 2.21 10.84
CA GLY A 14 -14.52 1.14 10.01
C GLY A 14 -13.58 0.21 10.78
N LYS A 15 -12.96 -0.74 10.08
CA LYS A 15 -12.06 -1.76 10.66
C LYS A 15 -10.99 -1.18 11.61
N SER A 16 -10.35 -0.07 11.22
CA SER A 16 -9.31 0.58 12.02
C SER A 16 -9.89 1.30 13.25
N GLY A 17 -11.07 1.93 13.11
CA GLY A 17 -11.72 2.61 14.24
C GLY A 17 -12.21 1.63 15.30
N VAL A 18 -12.80 0.50 14.89
CA VAL A 18 -13.18 -0.56 15.83
C VAL A 18 -11.97 -1.10 16.59
N ALA A 19 -10.86 -1.36 15.89
CA ALA A 19 -9.63 -1.83 16.54
C ALA A 19 -9.01 -0.78 17.49
N ALA A 20 -9.11 0.51 17.13
CA ALA A 20 -8.69 1.61 18.02
C ALA A 20 -9.57 1.70 19.28
N TYR A 21 -10.87 1.53 19.12
CA TYR A 21 -11.81 1.47 20.24
C TYR A 21 -11.46 0.32 21.21
N GLU A 22 -11.28 -0.90 20.68
CA GLU A 22 -10.89 -2.07 21.49
C GLU A 22 -9.56 -1.85 22.25
N LEU A 23 -8.56 -1.25 21.60
CA LEU A 23 -7.30 -0.89 22.25
C LEU A 23 -7.48 0.12 23.38
N LEU A 24 -8.25 1.17 23.15
CA LEU A 24 -8.51 2.23 24.13
C LEU A 24 -9.27 1.70 25.34
N GLU A 25 -10.27 0.82 25.15
CA GLU A 25 -10.96 0.14 26.28
C GLU A 25 -9.96 -0.69 27.09
N HIS A 26 -9.08 -1.46 26.42
CA HIS A 26 -8.05 -2.25 27.10
C HIS A 26 -7.10 -1.35 27.90
N CYS A 27 -6.77 -0.17 27.42
CA CYS A 27 -5.93 0.80 28.11
C CYS A 27 -6.65 1.56 29.24
N GLY A 28 -7.94 1.30 29.44
CA GLY A 28 -8.75 1.93 30.50
C GLY A 28 -9.15 3.37 30.22
N ALA A 29 -9.23 3.77 28.95
CA ALA A 29 -9.77 5.04 28.52
C ALA A 29 -11.30 5.06 28.66
N LYS A 30 -11.88 6.26 28.79
CA LYS A 30 -13.31 6.49 28.67
C LYS A 30 -13.60 6.84 27.23
N VAL A 31 -14.14 5.87 26.48
CA VAL A 31 -14.30 6.00 25.03
C VAL A 31 -15.69 6.45 24.66
N SER A 32 -15.79 7.34 23.70
CA SER A 32 -16.97 7.64 22.91
C SER A 32 -16.67 7.47 21.43
N LEU A 33 -17.68 7.21 20.63
CA LEU A 33 -17.55 6.88 19.22
C LEU A 33 -18.31 7.91 18.38
N TYR A 34 -17.77 8.23 17.20
CA TYR A 34 -18.42 9.09 16.22
C TYR A 34 -18.32 8.52 14.81
N ASP A 35 -19.40 8.58 14.05
CA ASP A 35 -19.39 8.33 12.62
C ASP A 35 -20.33 9.32 11.91
N GLY A 36 -19.89 9.81 10.75
CA GLY A 36 -20.68 10.75 9.95
C GLY A 36 -21.92 10.15 9.27
N LYS A 37 -22.10 8.82 9.32
CA LYS A 37 -23.25 8.12 8.75
C LYS A 37 -24.43 8.14 9.72
N GLU A 38 -25.61 8.53 9.23
CA GLU A 38 -26.84 8.58 10.06
C GLU A 38 -27.43 7.19 10.37
N ASN A 39 -27.24 6.22 9.47
CA ASN A 39 -27.87 4.89 9.54
C ASN A 39 -26.83 3.79 9.79
N LEU A 40 -26.07 3.91 10.88
CA LEU A 40 -25.15 2.87 11.31
C LEU A 40 -25.77 2.07 12.45
N ASP A 41 -25.71 0.74 12.38
CA ASP A 41 -26.09 -0.10 13.52
C ASP A 41 -25.05 0.05 14.64
N THR A 42 -25.48 0.65 15.75
CA THR A 42 -24.65 0.92 16.92
C THR A 42 -24.96 -0.01 18.09
N SER A 43 -25.86 -0.98 17.92
CA SER A 43 -26.35 -1.87 18.98
C SER A 43 -25.27 -2.74 19.64
N SER A 44 -24.16 -2.96 18.94
CA SER A 44 -23.03 -3.74 19.45
C SER A 44 -22.10 -2.96 20.41
N TYR A 45 -22.18 -1.63 20.44
CA TYR A 45 -21.30 -0.80 21.26
C TYR A 45 -21.93 -0.52 22.62
N LYS A 46 -21.11 -0.58 23.68
CA LYS A 46 -21.53 -0.33 25.09
C LYS A 46 -21.17 1.07 25.57
N VAL A 47 -20.66 1.90 24.69
CA VAL A 47 -20.20 3.27 24.96
C VAL A 47 -21.06 4.26 24.17
N PRO A 48 -21.07 5.56 24.52
CA PRO A 48 -21.81 6.56 23.75
C PRO A 48 -21.37 6.58 22.29
N VAL A 49 -22.34 6.59 21.37
CA VAL A 49 -22.10 6.71 19.92
C VAL A 49 -22.86 7.91 19.39
N TYR A 50 -22.14 8.81 18.73
CA TYR A 50 -22.67 9.99 18.09
C TYR A 50 -22.66 9.79 16.58
N LEU A 51 -23.81 10.02 15.94
CA LEU A 51 -23.94 9.90 14.49
C LEU A 51 -24.21 11.28 13.90
N LYS A 52 -23.53 11.61 12.80
CA LYS A 52 -23.63 12.87 12.07
C LYS A 52 -23.10 14.10 12.81
N ASP A 53 -23.61 14.39 14.00
CA ASP A 53 -23.27 15.58 14.78
C ASP A 53 -22.65 15.19 16.13
N LEU A 54 -21.65 15.94 16.59
CA LEU A 54 -21.05 15.79 17.91
C LEU A 54 -21.59 16.93 18.79
N PRO A 55 -22.21 16.67 19.95
CA PRO A 55 -22.63 17.74 20.85
C PRO A 55 -21.43 18.53 21.40
N GLU A 56 -21.54 19.85 21.45
CA GLU A 56 -20.47 20.75 21.94
C GLU A 56 -20.04 20.41 23.37
N GLU A 57 -21.01 20.08 24.24
CA GLU A 57 -20.75 19.64 25.62
C GLU A 57 -19.93 18.36 25.72
N VAL A 58 -19.90 17.53 24.65
CA VAL A 58 -19.06 16.34 24.60
C VAL A 58 -17.64 16.74 24.19
N ALA A 59 -17.51 17.62 23.19
CA ALA A 59 -16.21 18.13 22.74
C ALA A 59 -15.43 18.76 23.89
N ASP A 60 -16.09 19.57 24.74
CA ASP A 60 -15.50 20.19 25.92
C ASP A 60 -14.84 19.23 26.93
N THR A 61 -15.26 17.97 26.93
CA THR A 61 -14.79 16.97 27.90
C THR A 61 -13.66 16.09 27.36
N LEU A 62 -13.35 16.16 26.06
CA LEU A 62 -12.40 15.27 25.42
C LEU A 62 -10.94 15.64 25.74
N ASP A 63 -10.12 14.64 25.93
CA ASP A 63 -8.66 14.78 26.04
C ASP A 63 -7.96 14.48 24.67
N LEU A 64 -8.59 13.69 23.82
CA LEU A 64 -7.99 13.16 22.59
C LEU A 64 -9.06 12.71 21.61
N ALA A 65 -8.79 12.87 20.31
CA ALA A 65 -9.55 12.25 19.24
C ALA A 65 -8.66 11.35 18.38
N VAL A 66 -9.15 10.14 18.06
CA VAL A 66 -8.47 9.15 17.22
C VAL A 66 -9.24 8.97 15.93
N PHE A 67 -8.64 9.37 14.81
CA PHE A 67 -9.26 9.31 13.48
C PHE A 67 -8.90 8.03 12.74
N SER A 68 -9.90 7.38 12.19
CA SER A 68 -9.69 6.33 11.19
C SER A 68 -9.10 6.91 9.90
N PRO A 69 -8.17 6.22 9.22
CA PRO A 69 -7.48 6.76 8.03
C PRO A 69 -8.40 7.15 6.87
N GLY A 70 -9.57 6.48 6.77
CA GLY A 70 -10.58 6.77 5.75
C GLY A 70 -11.36 8.07 5.98
N VAL A 71 -11.29 8.66 7.17
CA VAL A 71 -11.99 9.90 7.51
C VAL A 71 -11.10 11.10 7.17
N PRO A 72 -11.58 12.02 6.32
CA PRO A 72 -10.82 13.25 6.02
C PRO A 72 -10.69 14.17 7.23
N LEU A 73 -9.63 14.96 7.28
CA LEU A 73 -9.40 15.95 8.35
C LEU A 73 -10.05 17.32 8.09
N ASN A 74 -10.66 17.50 6.92
CA ASN A 74 -11.36 18.74 6.51
C ASN A 74 -12.89 18.56 6.60
N ILE A 75 -13.38 18.08 7.72
CA ILE A 75 -14.80 17.84 8.01
C ILE A 75 -15.21 18.60 9.28
N PRO A 76 -16.50 18.95 9.44
CA PRO A 76 -16.99 19.75 10.55
C PRO A 76 -16.54 19.29 11.94
N VAL A 77 -16.63 17.98 12.23
CA VAL A 77 -16.21 17.45 13.53
C VAL A 77 -14.71 17.65 13.79
N ALA A 78 -13.86 17.61 12.76
CA ALA A 78 -12.42 17.88 12.95
C ALA A 78 -12.15 19.37 13.22
N ASP A 79 -12.92 20.27 12.62
CA ASP A 79 -12.83 21.70 12.87
C ASP A 79 -13.33 22.05 14.27
N GLU A 80 -14.42 21.44 14.72
CA GLU A 80 -14.95 21.55 16.09
C GLU A 80 -13.91 21.07 17.11
N LEU A 81 -13.32 19.90 16.94
CA LEU A 81 -12.29 19.40 17.84
C LEU A 81 -11.07 20.33 17.91
N ARG A 82 -10.64 20.92 16.79
CA ARG A 82 -9.57 21.93 16.77
C ARG A 82 -9.94 23.21 17.49
N ALA A 83 -11.20 23.65 17.37
CA ALA A 83 -11.70 24.84 18.06
C ALA A 83 -11.68 24.69 19.60
N HIS A 84 -11.77 23.45 20.09
CA HIS A 84 -11.66 23.08 21.50
C HIS A 84 -10.22 22.64 21.91
N ASP A 85 -9.20 22.89 21.07
CA ASP A 85 -7.80 22.48 21.30
C ASP A 85 -7.62 20.96 21.55
N ILE A 86 -8.52 20.12 21.04
CA ILE A 86 -8.43 18.67 21.19
C ILE A 86 -7.38 18.11 20.24
N ARG A 87 -6.40 17.39 20.83
CA ARG A 87 -5.37 16.71 20.03
C ARG A 87 -5.99 15.63 19.17
N ILE A 88 -5.68 15.69 17.85
CA ILE A 88 -6.12 14.68 16.87
C ILE A 88 -4.92 13.81 16.50
N ILE A 89 -5.06 12.49 16.65
CA ILE A 89 -4.10 11.49 16.19
C ILE A 89 -4.79 10.43 15.33
N GLY A 90 -4.00 9.62 14.64
CA GLY A 90 -4.49 8.49 13.87
C GLY A 90 -4.28 7.14 14.55
N GLU A 91 -4.77 6.09 13.91
CA GLU A 91 -4.65 4.71 14.37
C GLU A 91 -3.17 4.27 14.51
N ILE A 92 -2.29 4.70 13.59
CA ILE A 92 -0.86 4.39 13.63
C ILE A 92 -0.20 5.03 14.86
N GLU A 93 -0.48 6.30 15.12
CA GLU A 93 0.04 6.99 16.30
C GLU A 93 -0.45 6.36 17.60
N LEU A 94 -1.77 6.05 17.67
CA LEU A 94 -2.33 5.40 18.86
C LEU A 94 -1.65 4.06 19.13
N ALA A 95 -1.44 3.24 18.12
CA ALA A 95 -0.74 1.96 18.27
C ALA A 95 0.72 2.18 18.71
N TYR A 96 1.42 3.12 18.06
CA TYR A 96 2.80 3.43 18.38
C TYR A 96 3.00 3.89 19.83
N LEU A 97 2.05 4.63 20.40
CA LEU A 97 2.08 5.01 21.84
C LEU A 97 2.01 3.79 22.78
N CYS A 98 1.55 2.64 22.30
CA CYS A 98 1.47 1.39 23.03
C CYS A 98 2.57 0.38 22.64
N GLU A 99 3.36 0.69 21.58
CA GLU A 99 4.42 -0.20 21.07
C GLU A 99 5.56 -0.34 22.08
N LYS A 100 6.07 -1.56 22.19
CA LYS A 100 7.18 -1.90 23.10
C LYS A 100 8.44 -2.31 22.37
N GLY A 101 8.30 -2.72 21.12
CA GLY A 101 9.38 -3.23 20.28
C GLY A 101 9.93 -2.19 19.30
N THR A 102 10.60 -2.66 18.27
CA THR A 102 11.18 -1.84 17.22
C THR A 102 10.27 -1.80 16.00
N VAL A 103 10.12 -0.63 15.36
CA VAL A 103 9.22 -0.45 14.22
C VAL A 103 10.00 -0.19 12.94
N ILE A 104 9.61 -0.89 11.86
CA ILE A 104 9.98 -0.60 10.48
C ILE A 104 8.74 -0.03 9.79
N GLY A 105 8.82 1.20 9.26
CA GLY A 105 7.70 1.86 8.57
C GLY A 105 7.92 1.91 7.06
N ILE A 106 6.95 1.48 6.27
CA ILE A 106 7.06 1.40 4.80
C ILE A 106 5.92 2.16 4.14
N THR A 107 6.28 3.16 3.32
CA THR A 107 5.33 3.92 2.50
C THR A 107 5.82 4.05 1.05
N GLY A 108 5.04 4.69 0.22
CA GLY A 108 5.29 4.89 -1.20
C GLY A 108 3.96 4.89 -1.98
N THR A 109 3.97 5.21 -3.25
CA THR A 109 2.77 5.05 -4.08
C THR A 109 2.53 3.57 -4.38
N ASN A 110 3.53 2.88 -4.89
CA ASN A 110 3.48 1.49 -5.29
C ASN A 110 4.55 0.64 -4.58
N GLY A 111 4.38 -0.70 -4.59
CA GLY A 111 5.35 -1.63 -4.00
C GLY A 111 5.20 -1.85 -2.49
N LYS A 112 4.48 -1.01 -1.76
CA LYS A 112 4.32 -1.10 -0.29
C LYS A 112 4.05 -2.52 0.21
N THR A 113 2.97 -3.13 -0.28
CA THR A 113 2.53 -4.44 0.19
C THR A 113 3.56 -5.53 -0.06
N THR A 114 4.15 -5.56 -1.26
CA THR A 114 5.20 -6.53 -1.59
C THR A 114 6.42 -6.36 -0.69
N THR A 115 6.89 -5.10 -0.54
CA THR A 115 8.04 -4.80 0.30
C THR A 115 7.75 -5.09 1.77
N THR A 116 6.57 -4.72 2.28
CA THR A 116 6.18 -4.97 3.68
C THR A 116 6.07 -6.46 3.97
N THR A 117 5.42 -7.23 3.07
CA THR A 117 5.29 -8.68 3.24
C THR A 117 6.67 -9.37 3.19
N LEU A 118 7.50 -9.03 2.20
CA LEU A 118 8.85 -9.58 2.09
C LEU A 118 9.72 -9.22 3.31
N THR A 119 9.70 -7.94 3.73
CA THR A 119 10.42 -7.50 4.93
C THR A 119 9.93 -8.25 6.16
N GLY A 120 8.60 -8.44 6.29
CA GLY A 120 7.99 -9.21 7.38
C GLY A 120 8.40 -10.68 7.37
N GLU A 121 8.44 -11.34 6.21
CA GLU A 121 8.90 -12.73 6.11
C GLU A 121 10.38 -12.89 6.43
N ILE A 122 11.23 -11.96 5.97
CA ILE A 122 12.67 -11.95 6.30
C ILE A 122 12.85 -11.76 7.82
N MET A 123 12.16 -10.76 8.39
CA MET A 123 12.22 -10.51 9.84
C MET A 123 11.71 -11.71 10.64
N ALA A 124 10.59 -12.33 10.25
CA ALA A 124 10.02 -13.50 10.94
C ALA A 124 10.91 -14.76 10.84
N ALA A 125 11.65 -14.91 9.75
CA ALA A 125 12.63 -16.00 9.62
C ALA A 125 13.80 -15.86 10.60
N TRP A 126 14.10 -14.65 11.06
CA TRP A 126 15.16 -14.34 12.03
C TRP A 126 14.64 -14.12 13.44
N ASN A 127 13.51 -13.40 13.59
CA ASN A 127 12.88 -13.08 14.86
C ASN A 127 11.39 -13.50 14.84
N PRO A 128 11.02 -14.58 15.53
CA PRO A 128 9.62 -15.05 15.57
C PRO A 128 8.62 -14.05 16.17
N ALA A 129 9.09 -13.07 16.95
CA ALA A 129 8.26 -12.00 17.51
C ALA A 129 8.07 -10.84 16.50
N THR A 130 7.88 -11.17 15.23
CA THR A 130 7.63 -10.21 14.14
C THR A 130 6.14 -10.08 13.86
N PHE A 131 5.66 -8.82 13.75
CA PHE A 131 4.28 -8.48 13.42
C PHE A 131 4.25 -7.69 12.10
N VAL A 132 3.33 -8.05 11.20
CA VAL A 132 3.07 -7.31 9.96
C VAL A 132 1.69 -6.66 10.07
N VAL A 133 1.63 -5.34 9.97
CA VAL A 133 0.46 -4.55 10.36
C VAL A 133 0.23 -3.33 9.44
N GLY A 134 -0.88 -2.64 9.65
CA GLY A 134 -1.17 -1.33 9.09
C GLY A 134 -2.16 -1.36 7.93
N ASN A 135 -1.80 -0.76 6.80
CA ASN A 135 -2.65 -0.69 5.61
C ASN A 135 -2.86 -2.06 4.92
N ILE A 136 -2.16 -3.10 5.37
CA ILE A 136 -2.35 -4.51 5.03
C ILE A 136 -2.57 -5.35 6.28
N GLY A 137 -3.18 -6.52 6.11
CA GLY A 137 -3.38 -7.45 7.21
C GLY A 137 -4.32 -6.91 8.29
N ASN A 138 -3.84 -6.93 9.53
CA ASN A 138 -4.55 -6.40 10.68
C ASN A 138 -4.20 -4.93 10.96
N PRO A 139 -5.13 -4.12 11.47
CA PRO A 139 -4.80 -2.81 12.02
C PRO A 139 -3.69 -2.92 13.06
N TYR A 140 -2.83 -1.92 13.13
CA TYR A 140 -1.71 -1.94 14.08
C TYR A 140 -2.22 -1.94 15.53
N THR A 141 -3.27 -1.19 15.81
CA THR A 141 -3.95 -1.16 17.12
C THR A 141 -4.46 -2.53 17.58
N LYS A 142 -4.78 -3.45 16.66
CA LYS A 142 -5.23 -4.80 16.99
C LYS A 142 -4.09 -5.71 17.47
N GLU A 143 -2.87 -5.49 16.96
CA GLU A 143 -1.72 -6.37 17.21
C GLU A 143 -0.79 -5.84 18.31
N VAL A 144 -0.76 -4.53 18.53
CA VAL A 144 0.24 -3.87 19.38
C VAL A 144 0.30 -4.36 20.82
N LEU A 145 -0.81 -4.82 21.39
CA LEU A 145 -0.81 -5.37 22.78
C LEU A 145 -0.01 -6.68 22.91
N LYS A 146 0.28 -7.35 21.80
CA LYS A 146 1.09 -8.58 21.77
C LYS A 146 2.59 -8.28 21.71
N THR A 147 2.98 -7.04 21.44
CA THR A 147 4.38 -6.66 21.28
C THR A 147 5.13 -6.65 22.61
N THR A 148 6.40 -6.95 22.53
CA THR A 148 7.36 -6.94 23.65
C THR A 148 8.58 -6.13 23.23
N LYS A 149 9.50 -5.85 24.15
CA LYS A 149 10.76 -5.14 23.84
C LYS A 149 11.63 -5.83 22.78
N ASP A 150 11.43 -7.12 22.58
CA ASP A 150 12.17 -7.93 21.62
C ASP A 150 11.43 -8.09 20.28
N SER A 151 10.23 -7.53 20.15
CA SER A 151 9.41 -7.60 18.95
C SER A 151 9.90 -6.65 17.84
N VAL A 152 9.62 -7.02 16.59
CA VAL A 152 9.76 -6.14 15.44
C VAL A 152 8.40 -6.01 14.76
N THR A 153 7.95 -4.78 14.59
CA THR A 153 6.71 -4.46 13.89
C THR A 153 7.03 -3.87 12.52
N VAL A 154 6.60 -4.56 11.46
CA VAL A 154 6.74 -4.10 10.07
C VAL A 154 5.41 -3.53 9.62
N ALA A 155 5.33 -2.21 9.50
CA ALA A 155 4.10 -1.48 9.24
C ALA A 155 4.03 -0.94 7.82
N GLU A 156 3.01 -1.37 7.04
CA GLU A 156 2.64 -0.68 5.81
C GLU A 156 1.83 0.57 6.16
N ILE A 157 2.29 1.75 5.72
CA ILE A 157 1.64 3.01 6.08
C ILE A 157 1.25 3.79 4.82
N SER A 158 -0.04 4.10 4.69
CA SER A 158 -0.57 4.96 3.63
C SER A 158 -0.29 6.44 3.92
N SER A 159 -0.41 7.30 2.89
CA SER A 159 -0.31 8.75 3.09
C SER A 159 -1.37 9.29 4.05
N PHE A 160 -2.58 8.69 4.03
CA PHE A 160 -3.67 9.10 4.94
C PHE A 160 -3.36 8.79 6.42
N GLN A 161 -2.71 7.67 6.69
CA GLN A 161 -2.29 7.31 8.04
C GLN A 161 -1.15 8.22 8.55
N LEU A 162 -0.32 8.72 7.64
CA LEU A 162 0.77 9.64 7.98
C LEU A 162 0.30 11.08 8.26
N GLU A 163 -0.89 11.49 7.79
CA GLU A 163 -1.46 12.82 8.08
C GLU A 163 -1.68 13.08 9.57
N THR A 164 -1.76 12.03 10.38
CA THR A 164 -2.17 12.09 11.80
C THR A 164 -1.16 11.46 12.75
N ILE A 165 0.09 11.33 12.34
CA ILE A 165 1.18 10.96 13.23
C ILE A 165 1.68 12.19 14.01
N ASP A 166 2.21 11.95 15.21
CA ASP A 166 2.78 12.99 16.07
C ASP A 166 4.17 12.60 16.61
N THR A 167 4.25 11.50 17.35
CA THR A 167 5.51 11.01 17.96
C THR A 167 6.09 9.79 17.23
N PHE A 168 5.39 9.27 16.24
CA PHE A 168 5.80 8.08 15.50
C PHE A 168 7.22 8.22 14.95
N THR A 169 8.12 7.31 15.36
CA THR A 169 9.54 7.35 15.03
C THR A 169 10.02 5.93 14.73
N PRO A 170 9.85 5.43 13.50
CA PRO A 170 10.35 4.10 13.14
C PRO A 170 11.89 4.07 13.18
N ALA A 171 12.48 2.96 13.63
CA ALA A 171 13.93 2.77 13.60
C ALA A 171 14.45 2.76 12.17
N VAL A 172 13.69 2.14 11.27
CA VAL A 172 13.95 2.15 9.83
C VAL A 172 12.67 2.54 9.10
N SER A 173 12.76 3.48 8.17
CA SER A 173 11.66 3.82 7.27
C SER A 173 12.04 3.58 5.81
N ALA A 174 11.04 3.44 4.95
CA ALA A 174 11.23 3.43 3.50
C ALA A 174 10.16 4.27 2.80
N VAL A 175 10.59 5.07 1.81
CA VAL A 175 9.70 5.68 0.81
C VAL A 175 10.09 5.11 -0.55
N LEU A 176 9.25 4.22 -1.09
CA LEU A 176 9.64 3.38 -2.24
C LEU A 176 9.61 4.12 -3.57
N ASN A 177 8.64 4.98 -3.77
CA ASN A 177 8.43 5.80 -4.96
C ASN A 177 7.31 6.81 -4.74
N ILE A 178 7.29 7.86 -5.55
CA ILE A 178 6.23 8.88 -5.57
C ILE A 178 5.75 9.05 -7.00
N THR A 179 4.54 8.65 -7.28
CA THR A 179 3.83 8.88 -8.55
C THR A 179 2.41 9.42 -8.26
N PRO A 180 1.76 10.14 -9.16
CA PRO A 180 0.44 10.73 -8.91
C PRO A 180 -0.59 9.68 -8.47
N ASP A 181 -1.16 9.88 -7.28
CA ASP A 181 -2.26 9.09 -6.73
C ASP A 181 -2.98 9.91 -5.64
N HIS A 182 -4.26 9.63 -5.41
CA HIS A 182 -5.05 10.25 -4.34
C HIS A 182 -5.07 11.79 -4.33
N LEU A 183 -4.93 12.45 -5.49
CA LEU A 183 -4.94 13.92 -5.59
C LEU A 183 -6.30 14.52 -5.25
N ASN A 184 -7.37 13.75 -5.38
CA ASN A 184 -8.70 14.12 -4.89
C ASN A 184 -8.76 14.37 -3.37
N ARG A 185 -7.85 13.74 -2.58
CA ARG A 185 -7.73 13.94 -1.12
C ARG A 185 -6.66 14.98 -0.78
N HIS A 186 -5.46 14.84 -1.34
CA HIS A 186 -4.31 15.70 -1.00
C HIS A 186 -4.35 17.07 -1.72
N GLY A 187 -5.15 17.21 -2.77
CA GLY A 187 -5.27 18.45 -3.57
C GLY A 187 -4.11 18.67 -4.53
N THR A 188 -2.86 18.54 -4.07
CA THR A 188 -1.65 18.76 -4.86
C THR A 188 -0.64 17.62 -4.71
N MET A 189 0.26 17.51 -5.70
CA MET A 189 1.40 16.57 -5.60
C MET A 189 2.33 16.91 -4.42
N GLU A 190 2.55 18.18 -4.14
CA GLU A 190 3.42 18.61 -3.03
C GLU A 190 2.85 18.15 -1.69
N ASN A 191 1.55 18.34 -1.44
CA ASN A 191 0.90 17.85 -0.23
C ASN A 191 0.98 16.32 -0.11
N TYR A 192 0.85 15.60 -1.24
CA TYR A 192 0.98 14.13 -1.26
C TYR A 192 2.41 13.69 -0.92
N ILE A 193 3.41 14.38 -1.46
CA ILE A 193 4.83 14.15 -1.15
C ILE A 193 5.08 14.41 0.32
N ASP A 194 4.64 15.57 0.84
CA ASP A 194 4.81 15.95 2.24
C ASP A 194 4.17 14.93 3.18
N ALA A 195 2.94 14.53 2.89
CA ALA A 195 2.25 13.50 3.68
C ALA A 195 3.03 12.18 3.76
N LYS A 196 3.70 11.75 2.68
CA LYS A 196 4.53 10.52 2.73
C LYS A 196 5.82 10.73 3.51
N PHE A 197 6.43 11.90 3.42
CA PHE A 197 7.66 12.20 4.14
C PHE A 197 7.46 12.44 5.63
N GLU A 198 6.20 12.61 6.09
CA GLU A 198 5.89 12.60 7.52
C GLU A 198 6.44 11.35 8.23
N ILE A 199 6.58 10.21 7.54
CA ILE A 199 7.20 9.00 8.10
C ILE A 199 8.60 9.25 8.67
N THR A 200 9.29 10.30 8.20
CA THR A 200 10.65 10.68 8.64
C THR A 200 10.67 11.83 9.62
N ARG A 201 9.50 12.43 9.94
CA ARG A 201 9.34 13.67 10.72
C ARG A 201 10.15 13.68 12.01
N ASN A 202 10.10 12.60 12.77
CA ASN A 202 10.73 12.47 14.07
C ASN A 202 12.05 11.68 14.04
N GLN A 203 12.47 11.18 12.86
CA GLN A 203 13.73 10.45 12.74
C GLN A 203 14.94 11.39 12.87
N GLY A 204 15.96 10.93 13.58
CA GLY A 204 17.25 11.59 13.75
C GLY A 204 18.40 10.73 13.26
N LYS A 205 19.64 11.04 13.65
CA LYS A 205 20.86 10.41 13.16
C LYS A 205 20.97 8.90 13.45
N GLU A 206 20.23 8.41 14.44
CA GLU A 206 20.23 6.98 14.79
C GLU A 206 19.32 6.16 13.87
N GLN A 207 18.33 6.78 13.23
CA GLN A 207 17.38 6.12 12.36
C GLN A 207 17.85 6.13 10.91
N LEU A 208 17.30 5.20 10.12
CA LEU A 208 17.58 5.05 8.69
C LEU A 208 16.31 5.28 7.86
N CYS A 209 16.42 6.05 6.77
CA CYS A 209 15.42 6.12 5.72
C CYS A 209 15.96 5.51 4.42
N VAL A 210 15.24 4.53 3.88
CA VAL A 210 15.57 3.84 2.63
C VAL A 210 14.80 4.48 1.48
N LEU A 211 15.50 4.90 0.42
CA LEU A 211 14.94 5.65 -0.70
C LEU A 211 15.37 5.05 -2.05
N ASN A 212 14.46 5.11 -3.02
CA ASN A 212 14.76 4.78 -4.41
C ASN A 212 15.55 5.92 -5.07
N TYR A 213 16.75 5.61 -5.56
CA TYR A 213 17.60 6.59 -6.24
C TYR A 213 17.06 6.96 -7.64
N GLU A 214 16.21 6.14 -8.24
CA GLU A 214 15.63 6.42 -9.56
C GLU A 214 14.50 7.45 -9.53
N ASP A 215 13.96 7.73 -8.36
CA ASP A 215 12.92 8.74 -8.14
C ASP A 215 13.55 10.10 -7.80
N ASP A 216 13.37 11.10 -8.68
CA ASP A 216 13.95 12.43 -8.54
C ASP A 216 13.44 13.17 -7.29
N VAL A 217 12.17 12.94 -6.92
CA VAL A 217 11.57 13.53 -5.72
C VAL A 217 12.25 12.98 -4.49
N LEU A 218 12.45 11.65 -4.42
CA LEU A 218 13.10 11.00 -3.29
C LEU A 218 14.56 11.41 -3.16
N ARG A 219 15.30 11.51 -4.28
CA ARG A 219 16.69 12.02 -4.24
C ARG A 219 16.78 13.45 -3.72
N LYS A 220 15.87 14.33 -4.17
CA LYS A 220 15.83 15.72 -3.72
C LYS A 220 15.51 15.81 -2.23
N ARG A 221 14.45 15.13 -1.79
CA ARG A 221 14.02 15.15 -0.38
C ARG A 221 15.03 14.47 0.54
N GLY A 222 15.65 13.37 0.11
CA GLY A 222 16.65 12.64 0.88
C GLY A 222 17.83 13.50 1.36
N ARG A 223 18.24 14.51 0.57
CA ARG A 223 19.32 15.44 0.94
C ARG A 223 19.02 16.33 2.14
N SER A 224 17.74 16.52 2.47
CA SER A 224 17.28 17.39 3.56
C SER A 224 16.84 16.64 4.81
N LEU A 225 16.88 15.31 4.81
CA LEU A 225 16.47 14.50 5.96
C LEU A 225 17.51 14.61 7.10
N LYS A 226 17.01 14.53 8.33
CA LYS A 226 17.86 14.54 9.54
C LYS A 226 18.42 13.17 9.89
N CYS A 227 17.76 12.10 9.41
CA CYS A 227 18.17 10.72 9.60
C CYS A 227 19.26 10.31 8.58
N ARG A 228 19.86 9.13 8.79
CA ARG A 228 20.70 8.48 7.78
C ARG A 228 19.85 8.09 6.57
N VAL A 229 20.42 8.15 5.39
CA VAL A 229 19.76 7.77 4.14
C VAL A 229 20.55 6.68 3.45
N ALA A 230 19.88 5.59 3.08
CA ALA A 230 20.42 4.58 2.19
C ALA A 230 19.61 4.53 0.90
N TYR A 231 20.31 4.37 -0.21
CA TYR A 231 19.70 4.31 -1.54
C TYR A 231 19.78 2.92 -2.15
N PHE A 232 18.79 2.62 -3.00
CA PHE A 232 18.84 1.52 -3.94
C PHE A 232 18.57 2.00 -5.37
N SER A 233 19.06 1.27 -6.37
CA SER A 233 18.89 1.61 -7.78
C SER A 233 18.81 0.36 -8.66
N SER A 234 17.78 0.30 -9.50
CA SER A 234 17.61 -0.74 -10.52
C SER A 234 18.27 -0.41 -11.87
N LYS A 235 18.78 0.83 -12.05
CA LYS A 235 19.23 1.32 -13.38
C LYS A 235 20.69 1.77 -13.43
N ARG A 236 21.30 2.06 -12.28
CA ARG A 236 22.66 2.60 -12.25
C ARG A 236 23.46 2.12 -11.05
N LYS A 237 24.76 2.01 -11.23
CA LYS A 237 25.69 1.74 -10.15
C LYS A 237 25.68 2.89 -9.15
N LEU A 238 25.63 2.57 -7.86
CA LEU A 238 25.75 3.50 -6.74
C LEU A 238 27.15 3.40 -6.11
N GLU A 239 27.55 4.43 -5.37
CA GLU A 239 28.76 4.41 -4.53
C GLU A 239 28.47 3.76 -3.17
N HIS A 240 27.23 3.93 -2.64
CA HIS A 240 26.75 3.38 -1.38
C HIS A 240 25.34 2.82 -1.53
N GLY A 241 25.02 1.75 -0.77
CA GLY A 241 23.71 1.11 -0.78
C GLY A 241 23.67 -0.11 -1.70
N PHE A 242 22.54 -0.35 -2.39
CA PHE A 242 22.38 -1.49 -3.30
C PHE A 242 22.02 -1.06 -4.71
N TYR A 243 22.55 -1.78 -5.69
CA TYR A 243 22.16 -1.56 -7.09
C TYR A 243 22.08 -2.87 -7.87
N GLN A 244 21.28 -2.83 -8.95
CA GLN A 244 21.26 -3.91 -9.93
C GLN A 244 22.29 -3.63 -11.03
N ASN A 245 23.12 -4.62 -11.34
CA ASN A 245 24.07 -4.53 -12.45
C ASN A 245 23.48 -5.06 -13.78
N GLU A 246 24.24 -4.98 -14.87
CA GLU A 246 23.83 -5.42 -16.21
C GLU A 246 23.56 -6.94 -16.28
N ASN A 247 24.15 -7.74 -15.40
CA ASN A 247 23.90 -9.18 -15.29
C ASN A 247 22.67 -9.51 -14.43
N GLN A 248 21.90 -8.51 -14.03
CA GLN A 248 20.75 -8.64 -13.12
C GLN A 248 21.14 -9.07 -11.68
N ASP A 249 22.41 -8.88 -11.27
CA ASP A 249 22.83 -9.12 -9.90
C ASP A 249 22.50 -7.92 -9.01
N ILE A 250 21.98 -8.18 -7.82
CA ILE A 250 21.86 -7.21 -6.73
C ILE A 250 23.21 -7.15 -6.00
N VAL A 251 23.85 -6.01 -6.07
CA VAL A 251 25.21 -5.78 -5.57
C VAL A 251 25.18 -4.79 -4.41
N ASP A 252 25.85 -5.12 -3.33
CA ASP A 252 26.19 -4.18 -2.26
C ASP A 252 27.30 -3.24 -2.78
N ALA A 253 26.98 -1.96 -2.92
CA ALA A 253 27.91 -0.97 -3.46
C ALA A 253 29.11 -0.71 -2.55
N ASP A 254 28.93 -0.86 -1.24
CA ASP A 254 29.98 -0.59 -0.25
C ASP A 254 31.08 -1.66 -0.23
N THR A 255 30.71 -2.92 -0.52
CA THR A 255 31.63 -4.07 -0.49
C THR A 255 31.93 -4.64 -1.87
N GLY A 256 31.10 -4.36 -2.88
CA GLY A 256 31.16 -4.99 -4.21
C GLY A 256 30.64 -6.42 -4.23
N GLU A 257 30.07 -6.90 -3.13
CA GLU A 257 29.57 -8.28 -3.00
C GLU A 257 28.25 -8.46 -3.73
N VAL A 258 28.13 -9.53 -4.52
CA VAL A 258 26.84 -9.96 -5.09
C VAL A 258 26.03 -10.68 -4.00
N TRP A 259 24.79 -10.23 -3.80
CA TRP A 259 23.88 -10.82 -2.84
C TRP A 259 22.93 -11.81 -3.48
N LEU A 260 22.40 -11.48 -4.67
CA LEU A 260 21.40 -12.29 -5.36
C LEU A 260 21.40 -11.96 -6.85
N ASN A 261 21.24 -12.96 -7.72
CA ASN A 261 20.85 -12.72 -9.11
C ASN A 261 19.31 -12.75 -9.21
N MET A 262 18.70 -11.82 -9.96
CA MET A 262 17.25 -11.72 -10.09
C MET A 262 16.59 -12.95 -10.75
N SER A 263 17.35 -13.78 -11.45
CA SER A 263 16.86 -15.07 -11.96
C SER A 263 16.57 -16.09 -10.86
N GLU A 264 17.16 -15.91 -9.67
CA GLU A 264 16.97 -16.76 -8.49
C GLU A 264 15.79 -16.26 -7.63
N ALA A 265 15.35 -15.00 -7.83
CA ALA A 265 14.21 -14.44 -7.11
C ALA A 265 12.89 -15.01 -7.64
N SER A 266 12.00 -15.32 -6.74
CA SER A 266 10.68 -15.89 -7.09
C SER A 266 9.73 -14.84 -7.70
N ILE A 267 9.99 -13.54 -7.50
CA ILE A 267 9.20 -12.43 -8.02
C ILE A 267 10.03 -11.65 -9.06
N PRO A 268 9.73 -11.79 -10.37
CA PRO A 268 10.50 -11.16 -11.44
C PRO A 268 10.15 -9.69 -11.65
N GLY A 269 10.99 -8.99 -12.43
CA GLY A 269 10.77 -7.62 -12.93
C GLY A 269 11.50 -6.54 -12.12
N ASP A 270 11.82 -5.43 -12.79
CA ASP A 270 12.63 -4.35 -12.23
C ASP A 270 12.00 -3.72 -10.97
N HIS A 271 10.67 -3.55 -10.97
CA HIS A 271 9.96 -3.05 -9.79
C HIS A 271 10.06 -3.99 -8.58
N ASN A 272 10.16 -5.32 -8.81
CA ASN A 272 10.39 -6.28 -7.72
C ASN A 272 11.86 -6.31 -7.30
N CYS A 273 12.79 -6.08 -8.22
CA CYS A 273 14.19 -5.83 -7.86
C CYS A 273 14.32 -4.64 -6.89
N GLU A 274 13.61 -3.54 -7.16
CA GLU A 274 13.55 -2.37 -6.27
C GLU A 274 12.93 -2.72 -4.90
N ASN A 275 11.81 -3.45 -4.88
CA ASN A 275 11.17 -3.91 -3.64
C ASN A 275 12.10 -4.82 -2.82
N ILE A 276 12.84 -5.72 -3.48
CA ILE A 276 13.82 -6.62 -2.87
C ILE A 276 14.97 -5.82 -2.28
N MET A 277 15.58 -4.89 -3.02
CA MET A 277 16.69 -4.07 -2.52
C MET A 277 16.27 -3.21 -1.31
N ALA A 278 15.05 -2.66 -1.33
CA ALA A 278 14.50 -1.94 -0.18
C ALA A 278 14.36 -2.86 1.05
N ALA A 279 13.83 -4.08 0.87
CA ALA A 279 13.73 -5.06 1.95
C ALA A 279 15.10 -5.50 2.48
N ILE A 280 16.08 -5.72 1.60
CA ILE A 280 17.47 -6.03 1.99
C ILE A 280 18.05 -4.91 2.88
N LEU A 281 17.95 -3.65 2.45
CA LEU A 281 18.49 -2.51 3.20
C LEU A 281 17.86 -2.40 4.59
N MET A 282 16.53 -2.53 4.68
CA MET A 282 15.82 -2.43 5.96
C MET A 282 16.17 -3.59 6.90
N THR A 283 16.19 -4.82 6.39
CA THR A 283 16.44 -6.01 7.23
C THR A 283 17.92 -6.15 7.60
N ARG A 284 18.86 -5.74 6.72
CA ARG A 284 20.28 -5.62 7.03
C ARG A 284 20.51 -4.62 8.17
N GLU A 285 19.85 -3.47 8.14
CA GLU A 285 19.95 -2.48 9.22
C GLU A 285 19.45 -3.02 10.56
N MET A 286 18.45 -3.90 10.52
CA MET A 286 17.95 -4.61 11.71
C MET A 286 18.87 -5.76 12.19
N GLY A 287 19.98 -6.00 11.52
CA GLY A 287 20.97 -7.02 11.88
C GLY A 287 20.64 -8.44 11.40
N VAL A 288 19.72 -8.61 10.45
CA VAL A 288 19.42 -9.93 9.89
C VAL A 288 20.61 -10.44 9.07
N PRO A 289 21.07 -11.69 9.28
CA PRO A 289 22.16 -12.27 8.50
C PRO A 289 21.83 -12.38 7.01
N LYS A 290 22.85 -12.20 6.15
CA LYS A 290 22.72 -12.23 4.69
C LYS A 290 22.06 -13.51 4.16
N ASP A 291 22.47 -14.65 4.68
CA ASP A 291 21.95 -15.98 4.28
C ASP A 291 20.45 -16.09 4.56
N VAL A 292 19.98 -15.62 5.72
CA VAL A 292 18.54 -15.59 6.06
C VAL A 292 17.79 -14.70 5.08
N ILE A 293 18.32 -13.51 4.75
CA ILE A 293 17.70 -12.57 3.80
C ILE A 293 17.59 -13.22 2.42
N VAL A 294 18.70 -13.71 1.88
CA VAL A 294 18.76 -14.28 0.52
C VAL A 294 17.89 -15.54 0.41
N ASP A 295 17.96 -16.44 1.38
CA ASP A 295 17.15 -17.65 1.39
C ASP A 295 15.64 -17.37 1.44
N THR A 296 15.23 -16.33 2.18
CA THR A 296 13.83 -15.93 2.25
C THR A 296 13.37 -15.33 0.92
N ILE A 297 14.19 -14.46 0.30
CA ILE A 297 13.86 -13.86 -1.01
C ILE A 297 13.66 -14.94 -2.08
N LYS A 298 14.52 -15.97 -2.11
CA LYS A 298 14.40 -17.09 -3.06
C LYS A 298 13.12 -17.91 -2.89
N LYS A 299 12.58 -17.97 -1.67
CA LYS A 299 11.37 -18.75 -1.31
C LYS A 299 10.09 -17.90 -1.30
N PHE A 300 10.21 -16.58 -1.33
CA PHE A 300 9.10 -15.63 -1.22
C PHE A 300 8.07 -15.84 -2.33
N LYS A 301 6.80 -15.94 -1.98
CA LYS A 301 5.72 -16.08 -2.96
C LYS A 301 5.12 -14.72 -3.28
N ALA A 302 4.77 -14.52 -4.55
CA ALA A 302 4.09 -13.30 -4.98
C ALA A 302 2.86 -13.02 -4.11
N VAL A 303 2.66 -11.74 -3.78
CA VAL A 303 1.50 -11.32 -2.99
C VAL A 303 0.24 -11.53 -3.83
N GLU A 304 -0.79 -12.10 -3.21
CA GLU A 304 -2.09 -12.31 -3.84
C GLU A 304 -2.60 -11.02 -4.50
N HIS A 305 -3.21 -11.15 -5.67
CA HIS A 305 -3.73 -10.06 -6.50
C HIS A 305 -2.68 -9.10 -7.10
N ARG A 306 -1.40 -9.46 -7.13
CA ARG A 306 -0.35 -8.66 -7.77
C ARG A 306 0.41 -9.48 -8.82
N VAL A 307 0.01 -9.35 -10.07
CA VAL A 307 0.46 -10.16 -11.22
C VAL A 307 0.53 -11.65 -10.87
N GLU A 308 -0.42 -12.07 -10.05
CA GLU A 308 -0.53 -13.43 -9.52
C GLU A 308 -0.91 -14.38 -10.67
N PHE A 309 -0.07 -15.39 -10.94
CA PHE A 309 -0.46 -16.46 -11.86
C PHE A 309 -1.61 -17.27 -11.27
N VAL A 310 -2.70 -17.41 -12.03
CA VAL A 310 -3.90 -18.11 -11.60
C VAL A 310 -3.93 -19.53 -12.11
N LYS A 311 -3.86 -19.69 -13.45
CA LYS A 311 -3.99 -20.98 -14.14
C LYS A 311 -3.66 -20.82 -15.62
N THR A 312 -3.20 -21.90 -16.26
CA THR A 312 -3.21 -22.03 -17.72
C THR A 312 -4.46 -22.77 -18.16
N VAL A 313 -5.23 -22.19 -19.07
CA VAL A 313 -6.43 -22.80 -19.69
C VAL A 313 -6.22 -22.83 -21.19
N LYS A 314 -6.25 -24.02 -21.80
CA LYS A 314 -6.05 -24.23 -23.27
C LYS A 314 -4.81 -23.53 -23.82
N GLY A 315 -3.70 -23.54 -23.06
CA GLY A 315 -2.44 -22.91 -23.44
C GLY A 315 -2.35 -21.40 -23.24
N VAL A 316 -3.40 -20.76 -22.66
CA VAL A 316 -3.47 -19.34 -22.30
C VAL A 316 -3.20 -19.18 -20.81
N ASP A 317 -2.28 -18.27 -20.43
CA ASP A 317 -1.95 -18.00 -19.04
C ASP A 317 -2.79 -16.84 -18.49
N TYR A 318 -3.40 -17.05 -17.33
CA TYR A 318 -4.23 -16.04 -16.65
C TYR A 318 -3.51 -15.44 -15.45
N TYR A 319 -3.46 -14.09 -15.39
CA TYR A 319 -2.80 -13.33 -14.33
C TYR A 319 -3.76 -12.36 -13.66
N ASN A 320 -3.74 -12.35 -12.33
CA ASN A 320 -4.54 -11.50 -11.47
C ASN A 320 -3.67 -10.37 -10.90
N ASP A 321 -3.86 -9.15 -11.41
CA ASP A 321 -3.28 -7.93 -10.87
C ASP A 321 -4.39 -6.96 -10.43
N SER A 322 -5.41 -7.49 -9.76
CA SER A 322 -6.55 -6.68 -9.26
C SER A 322 -6.09 -5.54 -8.34
N LYS A 323 -4.90 -5.63 -7.74
CA LYS A 323 -4.28 -4.57 -6.93
C LYS A 323 -3.68 -3.43 -7.78
N GLY A 324 -3.65 -3.53 -9.10
CA GLY A 324 -3.32 -2.45 -10.04
C GLY A 324 -4.42 -1.39 -10.10
N THR A 325 -4.65 -0.66 -8.98
CA THR A 325 -5.77 0.27 -8.78
C THR A 325 -5.48 1.70 -9.23
N ASN A 326 -4.37 1.92 -9.91
CA ASN A 326 -4.00 3.18 -10.56
C ASN A 326 -3.21 2.91 -11.84
N PRO A 327 -3.12 3.90 -12.77
CA PRO A 327 -2.42 3.74 -14.03
C PRO A 327 -0.97 3.28 -13.91
N ASP A 328 -0.19 3.86 -12.99
CA ASP A 328 1.22 3.51 -12.81
C ASP A 328 1.41 2.04 -12.38
N ALA A 329 0.59 1.55 -11.46
CA ALA A 329 0.62 0.14 -11.06
C ALA A 329 0.26 -0.79 -12.24
N ALA A 330 -0.76 -0.44 -13.02
CA ALA A 330 -1.19 -1.22 -14.16
C ALA A 330 -0.15 -1.21 -15.31
N ILE A 331 0.58 -0.11 -15.51
CA ILE A 331 1.73 -0.06 -16.43
C ILE A 331 2.77 -1.13 -16.05
N LYS A 332 3.11 -1.24 -14.78
CA LYS A 332 4.07 -2.25 -14.29
C LYS A 332 3.54 -3.68 -14.49
N GLY A 333 2.23 -3.87 -14.30
CA GLY A 333 1.55 -5.13 -14.61
C GLY A 333 1.73 -5.52 -16.08
N ILE A 334 1.46 -4.60 -17.02
CA ILE A 334 1.64 -4.82 -18.46
C ILE A 334 3.11 -5.08 -18.81
N GLN A 335 4.03 -4.28 -18.26
CA GLN A 335 5.46 -4.42 -18.53
C GLN A 335 6.02 -5.78 -18.10
N SER A 336 5.45 -6.39 -17.06
CA SER A 336 5.85 -7.70 -16.58
C SER A 336 5.41 -8.86 -17.49
N MET A 337 4.47 -8.63 -18.42
CA MET A 337 4.01 -9.64 -19.35
C MET A 337 5.08 -10.00 -20.38
N ARG A 338 5.30 -11.31 -20.52
CA ARG A 338 6.23 -11.89 -21.51
C ARG A 338 5.53 -12.42 -22.75
N LYS A 339 4.20 -12.51 -22.73
CA LYS A 339 3.32 -13.00 -23.80
C LYS A 339 2.38 -11.86 -24.24
N PRO A 340 1.92 -11.85 -25.48
CA PRO A 340 0.83 -10.97 -25.88
C PRO A 340 -0.39 -11.20 -24.98
N ALA A 341 -1.06 -10.13 -24.56
CA ALA A 341 -2.12 -10.23 -23.57
C ALA A 341 -3.43 -9.60 -24.02
N VAL A 342 -4.54 -10.21 -23.61
CA VAL A 342 -5.83 -9.53 -23.50
C VAL A 342 -5.90 -8.92 -22.11
N LEU A 343 -6.09 -7.60 -22.03
CA LEU A 343 -6.11 -6.83 -20.80
C LEU A 343 -7.55 -6.55 -20.39
N ILE A 344 -7.87 -6.76 -19.11
CA ILE A 344 -9.14 -6.36 -18.50
C ILE A 344 -8.89 -5.13 -17.65
N GLY A 345 -9.54 -4.00 -17.99
CA GLY A 345 -9.31 -2.69 -17.38
C GLY A 345 -10.58 -1.93 -17.06
N GLY A 346 -10.45 -0.87 -16.23
CA GLY A 346 -11.55 -0.01 -15.80
C GLY A 346 -12.02 -0.25 -14.35
N GLY A 347 -12.96 0.56 -13.91
CA GLY A 347 -13.47 0.58 -12.54
C GLY A 347 -13.80 1.98 -12.05
N TYR A 348 -13.68 2.23 -10.74
CA TYR A 348 -13.97 3.50 -10.10
C TYR A 348 -12.92 4.57 -10.44
N ASP A 349 -13.40 5.80 -10.75
CA ASP A 349 -12.56 6.94 -11.12
C ASP A 349 -12.01 7.67 -9.88
N LYS A 350 -10.68 7.75 -9.77
CA LYS A 350 -9.95 8.56 -8.78
C LYS A 350 -9.38 9.86 -9.37
N GLY A 351 -9.81 10.27 -10.56
CA GLY A 351 -9.35 11.48 -11.24
C GLY A 351 -7.99 11.34 -11.96
N GLY A 352 -7.49 10.12 -12.18
CA GLY A 352 -6.24 9.88 -12.90
C GLY A 352 -6.37 10.02 -14.41
N GLU A 353 -5.26 10.23 -15.13
CA GLU A 353 -5.18 10.20 -16.60
C GLU A 353 -4.71 8.83 -17.07
N PHE A 354 -5.17 8.40 -18.27
CA PHE A 354 -4.89 7.07 -18.79
C PHE A 354 -3.92 7.08 -19.99
N ASP A 355 -3.48 8.25 -20.45
CA ASP A 355 -2.61 8.39 -21.63
C ASP A 355 -1.35 7.53 -21.54
N GLN A 356 -0.60 7.62 -20.44
CA GLN A 356 0.62 6.84 -20.22
C GLN A 356 0.36 5.34 -20.12
N TRP A 357 -0.79 4.94 -19.54
CA TRP A 357 -1.16 3.54 -19.43
C TRP A 357 -1.42 2.92 -20.79
N ILE A 358 -2.16 3.62 -21.68
CA ILE A 358 -2.43 3.16 -23.04
C ILE A 358 -1.15 3.15 -23.88
N GLN A 359 -0.29 4.17 -23.75
CA GLN A 359 1.01 4.19 -24.42
C GLN A 359 1.92 3.02 -24.01
N ALA A 360 1.80 2.54 -22.76
CA ALA A 360 2.55 1.40 -22.26
C ALA A 360 2.09 0.03 -22.83
N PHE A 361 1.03 -0.01 -23.63
CA PHE A 361 0.59 -1.24 -24.31
C PHE A 361 1.66 -1.77 -25.27
N ASP A 362 2.32 -0.90 -26.02
CA ASP A 362 3.54 -1.14 -26.79
C ASP A 362 3.58 -2.52 -27.50
N GLY A 363 2.50 -2.88 -28.20
CA GLY A 363 2.33 -4.17 -28.88
C GLY A 363 2.13 -5.39 -27.96
N LYS A 364 2.20 -5.24 -26.65
CA LYS A 364 1.95 -6.33 -25.68
C LYS A 364 0.45 -6.57 -25.46
N VAL A 365 -0.37 -5.54 -25.52
CA VAL A 365 -1.83 -5.64 -25.36
C VAL A 365 -2.49 -5.82 -26.73
N LYS A 366 -3.03 -7.00 -26.99
CA LYS A 366 -3.76 -7.33 -28.22
C LYS A 366 -5.17 -6.77 -28.24
N LYS A 367 -5.82 -6.78 -27.09
CA LYS A 367 -7.19 -6.31 -26.90
C LYS A 367 -7.37 -5.83 -25.46
N LEU A 368 -8.15 -4.75 -25.30
CA LEU A 368 -8.56 -4.23 -24.00
C LEU A 368 -10.05 -4.50 -23.81
N ILE A 369 -10.43 -5.11 -22.68
CA ILE A 369 -11.83 -5.25 -22.28
C ILE A 369 -12.10 -4.27 -21.17
N LEU A 370 -13.03 -3.35 -21.38
CA LEU A 370 -13.36 -2.25 -20.50
C LEU A 370 -14.62 -2.54 -19.69
N LEU A 371 -14.57 -2.25 -18.39
CA LEU A 371 -15.73 -2.37 -17.50
C LEU A 371 -15.72 -1.25 -16.42
N GLY A 372 -16.89 -1.02 -15.85
CA GLY A 372 -17.05 -0.08 -14.73
C GLY A 372 -17.13 1.39 -15.15
N ALA A 373 -17.18 2.28 -14.17
CA ALA A 373 -17.50 3.69 -14.33
C ALA A 373 -16.54 4.48 -15.25
N THR A 374 -15.29 4.01 -15.41
CA THR A 374 -14.27 4.69 -16.26
C THR A 374 -14.23 4.18 -17.68
N ALA A 375 -15.03 3.19 -18.06
CA ALA A 375 -14.93 2.49 -19.36
C ALA A 375 -14.99 3.45 -20.57
N ASP A 376 -15.98 4.34 -20.63
CA ASP A 376 -16.15 5.31 -21.73
C ASP A 376 -15.00 6.31 -21.80
N ARG A 377 -14.50 6.76 -20.63
CA ARG A 377 -13.39 7.71 -20.56
C ARG A 377 -12.08 7.08 -21.03
N ILE A 378 -11.85 5.82 -20.69
CA ILE A 378 -10.67 5.07 -21.17
C ILE A 378 -10.79 4.85 -22.67
N ALA A 379 -11.97 4.46 -23.19
CA ALA A 379 -12.22 4.30 -24.62
C ALA A 379 -11.91 5.60 -25.39
N GLY A 380 -12.38 6.76 -24.91
CA GLY A 380 -12.06 8.05 -25.51
C GLY A 380 -10.56 8.37 -25.51
N THR A 381 -9.82 7.92 -24.48
CA THR A 381 -8.35 8.07 -24.47
C THR A 381 -7.69 7.10 -25.46
N CYS A 382 -8.21 5.88 -25.60
CA CYS A 382 -7.76 4.92 -26.61
C CYS A 382 -7.90 5.50 -28.02
N ASP A 383 -9.08 6.05 -28.37
CA ASP A 383 -9.35 6.67 -29.65
C ASP A 383 -8.39 7.83 -29.94
N LYS A 384 -8.19 8.71 -28.95
CA LYS A 384 -7.25 9.84 -29.03
C LYS A 384 -5.82 9.39 -29.35
N LEU A 385 -5.40 8.24 -28.82
CA LEU A 385 -4.05 7.69 -29.00
C LEU A 385 -3.94 6.66 -30.14
N GLY A 386 -5.05 6.40 -30.85
CA GLY A 386 -5.08 5.49 -32.01
C GLY A 386 -5.12 4.01 -31.66
N PHE A 387 -5.45 3.64 -30.42
CA PHE A 387 -5.67 2.27 -30.01
C PHE A 387 -7.14 1.90 -30.14
N THR A 388 -7.50 1.16 -31.18
CA THR A 388 -8.89 0.81 -31.52
C THR A 388 -9.31 -0.60 -31.11
N GLU A 389 -8.36 -1.36 -30.57
CA GLU A 389 -8.57 -2.76 -30.20
C GLU A 389 -9.14 -2.86 -28.77
N TYR A 390 -10.37 -2.34 -28.55
CA TYR A 390 -11.08 -2.47 -27.29
C TYR A 390 -12.53 -2.91 -27.44
N GLU A 391 -13.09 -3.47 -26.38
CA GLU A 391 -14.50 -3.88 -26.26
C GLU A 391 -15.01 -3.57 -24.85
N PHE A 392 -16.33 -3.47 -24.69
CA PHE A 392 -16.98 -3.26 -23.39
C PHE A 392 -17.52 -4.59 -22.83
N ALA A 393 -17.54 -4.71 -21.51
CA ALA A 393 -18.21 -5.78 -20.79
C ALA A 393 -19.00 -5.20 -19.63
N ASP A 394 -20.20 -5.74 -19.37
CA ASP A 394 -21.05 -5.29 -18.26
C ASP A 394 -20.60 -5.87 -16.92
N THR A 395 -19.96 -7.04 -16.94
CA THR A 395 -19.51 -7.75 -15.74
C THR A 395 -18.11 -8.33 -15.90
N LEU A 396 -17.43 -8.56 -14.76
CA LEU A 396 -16.12 -9.22 -14.76
C LEU A 396 -16.20 -10.66 -15.32
N GLU A 397 -17.31 -11.36 -15.08
CA GLU A 397 -17.52 -12.71 -15.61
C GLU A 397 -17.58 -12.70 -17.14
N GLN A 398 -18.32 -11.74 -17.74
CA GLN A 398 -18.36 -11.55 -19.18
C GLN A 398 -16.98 -11.20 -19.74
N ALA A 399 -16.23 -10.29 -19.06
CA ALA A 399 -14.88 -9.93 -19.46
C ALA A 399 -13.93 -11.13 -19.47
N VAL A 400 -13.99 -12.02 -18.48
CA VAL A 400 -13.20 -13.24 -18.44
C VAL A 400 -13.58 -14.22 -19.54
N LYS A 401 -14.87 -14.45 -19.78
CA LYS A 401 -15.34 -15.32 -20.87
C LYS A 401 -14.92 -14.78 -22.22
N ARG A 402 -15.09 -13.46 -22.43
CA ARG A 402 -14.71 -12.82 -23.69
C ARG A 402 -13.19 -12.85 -23.92
N SER A 403 -12.39 -12.68 -22.85
CA SER A 403 -10.93 -12.85 -22.94
C SER A 403 -10.52 -14.23 -23.44
N ALA A 404 -11.22 -15.27 -22.98
CA ALA A 404 -10.95 -16.65 -23.41
C ALA A 404 -11.25 -16.88 -24.90
N GLU A 405 -12.26 -16.17 -25.46
CA GLU A 405 -12.59 -16.24 -26.89
C GLU A 405 -11.59 -15.48 -27.77
N LEU A 406 -10.96 -14.43 -27.24
CA LEU A 406 -10.05 -13.54 -27.96
C LEU A 406 -8.59 -13.99 -27.90
N THR A 407 -8.28 -15.02 -27.09
CA THR A 407 -6.92 -15.53 -26.88
C THR A 407 -6.72 -16.88 -27.57
N SER A 408 -5.47 -17.16 -27.91
CA SER A 408 -4.99 -18.41 -28.49
C SER A 408 -3.84 -18.96 -27.64
N GLU A 409 -3.47 -20.24 -27.85
CA GLU A 409 -2.30 -20.85 -27.20
C GLU A 409 -1.07 -19.95 -27.35
N GLY A 410 -0.37 -19.71 -26.25
CA GLY A 410 0.78 -18.79 -26.19
C GLY A 410 0.46 -17.36 -25.78
N ASP A 411 -0.83 -16.98 -25.70
CA ASP A 411 -1.26 -15.68 -25.18
C ASP A 411 -1.40 -15.68 -23.64
N ALA A 412 -1.67 -14.47 -23.10
CA ALA A 412 -2.05 -14.29 -21.72
C ALA A 412 -3.35 -13.49 -21.58
N VAL A 413 -4.02 -13.61 -20.43
CA VAL A 413 -5.06 -12.71 -19.95
C VAL A 413 -4.58 -12.04 -18.68
N LEU A 414 -4.64 -10.72 -18.61
CA LEU A 414 -4.22 -9.93 -17.46
C LEU A 414 -5.39 -9.10 -16.94
N LEU A 415 -5.83 -9.35 -15.72
CA LEU A 415 -6.66 -8.39 -14.97
C LEU A 415 -5.72 -7.36 -14.36
N SER A 416 -5.62 -6.15 -14.93
CA SER A 416 -4.85 -5.02 -14.36
C SER A 416 -5.59 -3.71 -14.62
N PRO A 417 -6.52 -3.36 -13.72
CA PRO A 417 -7.63 -2.48 -14.00
C PRO A 417 -7.28 -1.00 -14.20
N ALA A 418 -6.12 -0.52 -13.74
CA ALA A 418 -5.75 0.89 -13.66
C ALA A 418 -6.69 1.76 -12.79
N CYS A 419 -7.74 1.17 -12.21
CA CYS A 419 -8.82 1.83 -11.49
C CYS A 419 -9.13 1.12 -10.17
N ALA A 420 -9.65 1.86 -9.19
CA ALA A 420 -10.20 1.27 -7.98
C ALA A 420 -11.42 0.38 -8.30
N SER A 421 -11.91 -0.39 -7.33
CA SER A 421 -12.94 -1.40 -7.54
C SER A 421 -14.32 -1.00 -7.00
N TRP A 422 -14.42 0.15 -6.35
CA TRP A 422 -15.55 0.53 -5.48
C TRP A 422 -16.87 0.83 -6.20
N ASP A 423 -16.87 0.87 -7.52
CA ASP A 423 -18.08 1.02 -8.35
C ASP A 423 -18.82 -0.31 -8.56
N MET A 424 -18.10 -1.44 -8.53
CA MET A 424 -18.66 -2.77 -8.82
C MET A 424 -18.38 -3.81 -7.73
N PHE A 425 -17.44 -3.55 -6.82
CA PHE A 425 -16.95 -4.50 -5.82
C PHE A 425 -16.67 -3.80 -4.49
N ASP A 426 -16.78 -4.51 -3.38
CA ASP A 426 -16.47 -3.99 -2.04
C ASP A 426 -14.98 -3.67 -1.87
N SER A 427 -14.11 -4.41 -2.57
CA SER A 427 -12.66 -4.21 -2.51
C SER A 427 -11.96 -4.82 -3.73
N TYR A 428 -10.66 -4.46 -3.95
CA TYR A 428 -9.86 -5.09 -4.99
C TYR A 428 -9.62 -6.59 -4.72
N GLU A 429 -9.62 -7.01 -3.46
CA GLU A 429 -9.51 -8.42 -3.09
C GLU A 429 -10.73 -9.21 -3.55
N GLN A 430 -11.94 -8.66 -3.38
CA GLN A 430 -13.15 -9.28 -3.88
C GLN A 430 -13.10 -9.41 -5.41
N ARG A 431 -12.76 -8.33 -6.12
CA ARG A 431 -12.59 -8.35 -7.58
C ARG A 431 -11.59 -9.42 -8.02
N GLY A 432 -10.44 -9.50 -7.33
CA GLY A 432 -9.41 -10.49 -7.65
C GLY A 432 -9.81 -11.93 -7.33
N ARG A 433 -10.55 -12.19 -6.24
CA ARG A 433 -11.09 -13.52 -5.92
C ARG A 433 -12.12 -13.99 -6.96
N LEU A 434 -13.04 -13.12 -7.34
CA LEU A 434 -14.03 -13.41 -8.38
C LEU A 434 -13.37 -13.68 -9.74
N PHE A 435 -12.35 -12.89 -10.11
CA PHE A 435 -11.57 -13.17 -11.33
C PHE A 435 -10.98 -14.59 -11.29
N LYS A 436 -10.33 -14.98 -10.19
CA LYS A 436 -9.76 -16.32 -10.03
C LYS A 436 -10.82 -17.43 -10.10
N GLU A 437 -11.99 -17.17 -9.54
CA GLU A 437 -13.13 -18.09 -9.60
C GLU A 437 -13.62 -18.29 -11.03
N TYR A 438 -13.86 -17.19 -11.77
CA TYR A 438 -14.31 -17.26 -13.17
C TYR A 438 -13.27 -17.94 -14.08
N VAL A 439 -11.98 -17.65 -13.88
CA VAL A 439 -10.89 -18.35 -14.61
C VAL A 439 -10.85 -19.85 -14.32
N ARG A 440 -11.12 -20.27 -13.09
CA ARG A 440 -11.14 -21.69 -12.71
C ARG A 440 -12.30 -22.46 -13.33
N ASN A 441 -13.37 -21.73 -13.68
CA ASN A 441 -14.60 -22.27 -14.28
C ASN A 441 -14.59 -22.27 -15.82
N LEU A 442 -13.51 -21.78 -16.47
CA LEU A 442 -13.26 -21.92 -17.91
C LEU A 442 -12.79 -23.34 -18.23
#